data_676b240b41425cf17100a5e5ab0b7cbc
#
_entry.id   676b240b41425cf17100a5e5ab0b7cbc
#
_cell.length_a   1.000
_cell.length_b   1.000
_cell.length_c   1.000
_cell.angle_alpha   90.00
_cell.angle_beta   90.00
_cell.angle_gamma   90.00
#
_symmetry.space_group_name_H-M   'P 1'
#
loop_
_entity.id
_entity.type
_entity.pdbx_description
1 polymer ?
#
loop_
_entity_poly.entity_id
_entity_poly.type
_entity_poly.pdbx_seq_one_letter_code
_entity_poly.pdbx_strand_id
1 'polypeptide(L)'
;MKYAKDTRPKGVANKAAEVLVEALPWIKNITGKTVVIKYGGSAMVDEQLRADVMNDIVLLKIVGVNPVIVHGGGKAITEAMDFLQLPVEFKDGQRVTTPEAMDLVRTVLMGKVNQELVEALNEHGNFAVGVSGADAGVIVAEQASPELG
;
A
#
# COMPACT_ATOMS: atom_id res chain seq x y z
N MET A 1 -1.24 17.51 -20.79
CA MET A 1 -1.89 17.96 -19.56
C MET A 1 -2.54 19.33 -19.83
N LYS A 2 -3.87 19.39 -20.02
CA LYS A 2 -4.57 20.68 -20.16
C LYS A 2 -4.77 21.24 -18.74
N TYR A 3 -4.15 22.36 -18.42
CA TYR A 3 -4.41 23.05 -17.16
C TYR A 3 -5.91 23.38 -17.10
N ALA A 4 -6.63 22.76 -16.17
CA ALA A 4 -8.01 23.15 -15.89
C ALA A 4 -7.98 24.61 -15.41
N LYS A 5 -8.86 25.46 -15.97
CA LYS A 5 -9.00 26.84 -15.49
C LYS A 5 -9.38 26.79 -14.00
N ASP A 6 -8.55 27.39 -13.16
CA ASP A 6 -8.87 27.53 -11.73
C ASP A 6 -10.09 28.44 -11.59
N THR A 7 -11.22 27.85 -11.22
CA THR A 7 -12.51 28.55 -11.00
C THR A 7 -12.71 28.94 -9.54
N ARG A 8 -11.72 28.66 -8.65
CA ARG A 8 -11.82 28.96 -7.22
C ARG A 8 -11.79 30.49 -6.97
N PRO A 9 -12.46 30.99 -5.92
CA PRO A 9 -12.35 32.39 -5.50
C PRO A 9 -10.88 32.78 -5.23
N LYS A 10 -10.47 33.97 -5.62
CA LYS A 10 -9.08 34.47 -5.47
C LYS A 10 -8.52 34.30 -4.06
N GLY A 11 -9.31 34.44 -3.00
CA GLY A 11 -8.88 34.24 -1.63
C GLY A 11 -8.54 32.79 -1.27
N VAL A 12 -9.16 31.82 -1.92
CA VAL A 12 -8.85 30.39 -1.72
C VAL A 12 -7.55 30.00 -2.43
N ALA A 13 -7.33 30.55 -3.63
CA ALA A 13 -6.09 30.34 -4.38
C ALA A 13 -4.87 30.89 -3.62
N ASN A 14 -4.99 32.07 -2.99
CA ASN A 14 -3.92 32.65 -2.19
C ASN A 14 -3.57 31.78 -0.97
N LYS A 15 -4.58 31.30 -0.22
CA LYS A 15 -4.34 30.40 0.92
C LYS A 15 -3.67 29.09 0.50
N ALA A 16 -4.08 28.50 -0.62
CA ALA A 16 -3.43 27.30 -1.14
C ALA A 16 -1.97 27.54 -1.51
N ALA A 17 -1.65 28.70 -2.11
CA ALA A 17 -0.28 29.10 -2.43
C ALA A 17 0.55 29.29 -1.16
N GLU A 18 0.03 29.95 -0.13
CA GLU A 18 0.69 30.13 1.16
C GLU A 18 1.06 28.78 1.80
N VAL A 19 0.11 27.84 1.86
CA VAL A 19 0.34 26.48 2.40
C VAL A 19 1.43 25.75 1.61
N LEU A 20 1.43 25.83 0.28
CA LEU A 20 2.46 25.21 -0.55
C LEU A 20 3.84 25.82 -0.32
N VAL A 21 3.93 27.14 -0.16
CA VAL A 21 5.20 27.83 0.15
C VAL A 21 5.70 27.44 1.54
N GLU A 22 4.82 27.33 2.53
CA GLU A 22 5.18 26.86 3.87
C GLU A 22 5.65 25.40 3.87
N ALA A 23 5.09 24.55 3.00
CA ALA A 23 5.50 23.15 2.85
C ALA A 23 6.86 22.94 2.14
N LEU A 24 7.35 23.94 1.40
CA LEU A 24 8.59 23.80 0.60
C LEU A 24 9.82 23.29 1.37
N PRO A 25 10.13 23.73 2.60
CA PRO A 25 11.27 23.19 3.35
C PRO A 25 11.13 21.70 3.64
N TRP A 26 9.92 21.25 3.95
CA TRP A 26 9.62 19.85 4.21
C TRP A 26 9.74 19.01 2.94
N ILE A 27 9.17 19.47 1.84
CA ILE A 27 9.27 18.83 0.51
C ILE A 27 10.73 18.69 0.11
N LYS A 28 11.53 19.78 0.21
CA LYS A 28 12.97 19.73 -0.08
C LYS A 28 13.73 18.70 0.75
N ASN A 29 13.33 18.52 2.01
CA ASN A 29 13.99 17.58 2.91
C ASN A 29 13.69 16.11 2.57
N ILE A 30 12.55 15.81 1.97
CA ILE A 30 12.14 14.43 1.62
C ILE A 30 12.35 14.08 0.15
N THR A 31 12.48 15.06 -0.75
CA THR A 31 12.72 14.85 -2.18
C THR A 31 13.96 13.98 -2.40
N GLY A 32 13.85 12.97 -3.26
CA GLY A 32 14.92 12.01 -3.59
C GLY A 32 15.12 10.90 -2.56
N LYS A 33 14.46 10.96 -1.39
CA LYS A 33 14.57 9.92 -0.38
C LYS A 33 13.65 8.75 -0.66
N THR A 34 14.06 7.56 -0.23
CA THR A 34 13.20 6.39 -0.17
C THR A 34 12.46 6.36 1.16
N VAL A 35 11.15 6.26 1.10
CA VAL A 35 10.27 6.17 2.28
C VAL A 35 9.51 4.85 2.24
N VAL A 36 9.70 4.03 3.26
CA VAL A 36 8.96 2.77 3.43
C VAL A 36 7.67 3.04 4.18
N ILE A 37 6.56 2.68 3.57
CA ILE A 37 5.20 2.89 4.10
C ILE A 37 4.57 1.53 4.37
N LYS A 38 4.34 1.22 5.64
CA LYS A 38 3.55 0.05 6.01
C LYS A 38 2.07 0.35 5.80
N TYR A 39 1.42 -0.42 4.93
CA TYR A 39 0.00 -0.30 4.63
C TYR A 39 -0.75 -1.54 5.12
N GLY A 40 -1.73 -1.36 6.02
CA GLY A 40 -2.47 -2.47 6.61
C GLY A 40 -3.54 -2.02 7.60
N GLY A 41 -4.20 -2.98 8.25
CA GLY A 41 -5.23 -2.72 9.24
C GLY A 41 -6.48 -2.04 8.66
N SER A 42 -7.03 -1.07 9.38
CA SER A 42 -8.24 -0.34 8.99
C SER A 42 -8.12 0.41 7.66
N ALA A 43 -6.92 0.89 7.33
CA ALA A 43 -6.66 1.58 6.07
C ALA A 43 -6.89 0.72 4.82
N MET A 44 -6.88 -0.61 4.96
CA MET A 44 -7.18 -1.54 3.86
C MET A 44 -8.66 -1.89 3.75
N VAL A 45 -9.46 -1.58 4.76
CA VAL A 45 -10.85 -2.03 4.88
C VAL A 45 -11.84 -0.91 4.60
N ASP A 46 -11.50 0.30 5.01
CA ASP A 46 -12.31 1.49 4.78
C ASP A 46 -12.00 2.08 3.40
N GLU A 47 -13.01 2.17 2.54
CA GLU A 47 -12.87 2.59 1.14
C GLU A 47 -12.41 4.04 1.02
N GLN A 48 -12.97 4.95 1.85
CA GLN A 48 -12.59 6.36 1.83
C GLN A 48 -11.15 6.55 2.31
N LEU A 49 -10.80 5.91 3.43
CA LEU A 49 -9.44 5.96 3.98
C LEU A 49 -8.41 5.36 3.02
N ARG A 50 -8.78 4.29 2.30
CA ARG A 50 -7.95 3.71 1.24
C ARG A 50 -7.67 4.72 0.13
N ALA A 51 -8.71 5.41 -0.38
CA ALA A 51 -8.56 6.41 -1.43
C ALA A 51 -7.67 7.59 -0.95
N ASP A 52 -7.87 8.07 0.26
CA ASP A 52 -7.08 9.16 0.84
C ASP A 52 -5.60 8.77 0.97
N VAL A 53 -5.30 7.57 1.45
CA VAL A 53 -3.91 7.05 1.54
C VAL A 53 -3.27 6.92 0.16
N MET A 54 -4.00 6.46 -0.87
CA MET A 54 -3.47 6.38 -2.23
C MET A 54 -3.14 7.78 -2.77
N ASN A 55 -4.00 8.76 -2.55
CA ASN A 55 -3.73 10.16 -2.92
C ASN A 55 -2.47 10.71 -2.24
N ASP A 56 -2.28 10.43 -0.96
CA ASP A 56 -1.10 10.87 -0.20
C ASP A 56 0.19 10.24 -0.75
N ILE A 57 0.15 8.95 -1.10
CA ILE A 57 1.30 8.25 -1.70
C ILE A 57 1.63 8.81 -3.08
N VAL A 58 0.61 9.10 -3.88
CA VAL A 58 0.79 9.73 -5.20
C VAL A 58 1.39 11.14 -5.04
N LEU A 59 0.93 11.91 -4.06
CA LEU A 59 1.52 13.21 -3.75
C LEU A 59 3.01 13.07 -3.40
N LEU A 60 3.38 12.13 -2.53
CA LEU A 60 4.79 11.86 -2.20
C LEU A 60 5.60 11.55 -3.46
N LYS A 61 5.07 10.74 -4.36
CA LYS A 61 5.73 10.41 -5.63
C LYS A 61 5.92 11.64 -6.51
N ILE A 62 4.89 12.49 -6.63
CA ILE A 62 4.93 13.72 -7.45
C ILE A 62 5.96 14.72 -6.93
N VAL A 63 6.11 14.85 -5.61
CA VAL A 63 7.12 15.75 -5.01
C VAL A 63 8.53 15.15 -4.99
N GLY A 64 8.72 13.99 -5.63
CA GLY A 64 10.06 13.42 -5.88
C GLY A 64 10.54 12.44 -4.81
N VAL A 65 9.67 11.97 -3.93
CA VAL A 65 9.96 10.85 -3.01
C VAL A 65 9.94 9.53 -3.80
N ASN A 66 10.69 8.52 -3.33
CA ASN A 66 10.62 7.14 -3.80
C ASN A 66 9.85 6.30 -2.76
N PRO A 67 8.51 6.23 -2.81
CA PRO A 67 7.74 5.46 -1.85
C PRO A 67 7.86 3.95 -2.14
N VAL A 68 8.06 3.18 -1.08
CA VAL A 68 8.02 1.71 -1.08
C VAL A 68 6.91 1.28 -0.14
N ILE A 69 5.86 0.69 -0.68
CA ILE A 69 4.70 0.26 0.10
C ILE A 69 4.88 -1.20 0.50
N VAL A 70 4.83 -1.47 1.81
CA VAL A 70 4.80 -2.81 2.37
C VAL A 70 3.41 -3.08 2.89
N HIS A 71 2.67 -3.92 2.18
CA HIS A 71 1.28 -4.21 2.52
C HIS A 71 1.11 -5.58 3.17
N GLY A 72 0.05 -5.71 3.97
CA GLY A 72 -0.47 -6.98 4.45
C GLY A 72 -1.67 -7.46 3.62
N GLY A 73 -2.49 -8.34 4.20
CA GLY A 73 -3.69 -8.87 3.54
C GLY A 73 -4.43 -9.89 4.41
N GLY A 74 -4.22 -9.84 5.74
CA GLY A 74 -4.76 -10.84 6.66
C GLY A 74 -6.26 -11.07 6.53
N LYS A 75 -7.05 -10.01 6.34
CA LYS A 75 -8.50 -10.11 6.14
C LYS A 75 -8.82 -10.81 4.82
N ALA A 76 -8.21 -10.40 3.71
CA ALA A 76 -8.42 -11.01 2.41
C ALA A 76 -8.01 -12.49 2.38
N ILE A 77 -6.93 -12.85 3.11
CA ILE A 77 -6.52 -14.24 3.27
C ILE A 77 -7.57 -15.02 4.04
N THR A 78 -8.09 -14.48 5.17
CA THR A 78 -9.13 -15.15 5.95
C THR A 78 -10.40 -15.38 5.11
N GLU A 79 -10.87 -14.35 4.41
CA GLU A 79 -12.04 -14.47 3.52
C GLU A 79 -11.86 -15.53 2.42
N ALA A 80 -10.66 -15.64 1.86
CA ALA A 80 -10.35 -16.63 0.84
C ALA A 80 -10.27 -18.06 1.44
N MET A 81 -9.71 -18.21 2.63
CA MET A 81 -9.66 -19.50 3.35
C MET A 81 -11.07 -19.95 3.72
N ASP A 82 -11.90 -19.04 4.24
CA ASP A 82 -13.30 -19.33 4.58
C ASP A 82 -14.10 -19.76 3.33
N PHE A 83 -13.92 -19.06 2.21
CA PHE A 83 -14.57 -19.40 0.95
C PHE A 83 -14.20 -20.81 0.46
N LEU A 84 -12.94 -21.22 0.64
CA LEU A 84 -12.44 -22.56 0.28
C LEU A 84 -12.63 -23.60 1.40
N GLN A 85 -13.26 -23.21 2.52
CA GLN A 85 -13.48 -24.07 3.69
C GLN A 85 -12.16 -24.63 4.28
N LEU A 86 -11.09 -23.86 4.17
CA LEU A 86 -9.81 -24.18 4.80
C LEU A 86 -9.80 -23.72 6.26
N PRO A 87 -9.14 -24.46 7.17
CA PRO A 87 -9.08 -24.09 8.57
C PRO A 87 -8.30 -22.79 8.77
N VAL A 88 -8.85 -21.89 9.57
CA VAL A 88 -8.19 -20.63 9.96
C VAL A 88 -7.83 -20.73 11.44
N GLU A 89 -6.55 -20.79 11.72
CA GLU A 89 -6.02 -20.90 13.08
C GLU A 89 -5.00 -19.79 13.34
N PHE A 90 -4.99 -19.28 14.58
CA PHE A 90 -4.02 -18.28 15.05
C PHE A 90 -3.41 -18.75 16.35
N LYS A 91 -2.09 -18.61 16.50
CA LYS A 91 -1.34 -18.85 17.72
C LYS A 91 -0.54 -17.59 18.06
N ASP A 92 -0.74 -17.05 19.25
CA ASP A 92 -0.08 -15.82 19.71
C ASP A 92 -0.20 -14.63 18.74
N GLY A 93 -1.36 -14.51 18.07
CA GLY A 93 -1.63 -13.46 17.09
C GLY A 93 -1.00 -13.70 15.69
N GLN A 94 -0.30 -14.80 15.50
CA GLN A 94 0.26 -15.22 14.22
C GLN A 94 -0.61 -16.32 13.59
N ARG A 95 -0.78 -16.25 12.28
CA ARG A 95 -1.54 -17.28 11.53
C ARG A 95 -0.71 -18.56 11.45
N VAL A 96 -1.33 -19.67 11.79
CA VAL A 96 -0.80 -21.00 11.44
C VAL A 96 -1.01 -21.20 9.93
N THR A 97 0.07 -21.39 9.19
CA THR A 97 0.01 -21.45 7.72
C THR A 97 0.59 -22.76 7.23
N THR A 98 -0.29 -23.70 6.90
CA THR A 98 0.14 -25.01 6.34
C THR A 98 0.68 -24.83 4.91
N PRO A 99 1.44 -25.82 4.37
CA PRO A 99 1.89 -25.77 2.98
C PRO A 99 0.75 -25.56 1.98
N GLU A 100 -0.39 -26.20 2.20
CA GLU A 100 -1.59 -26.05 1.34
C GLU A 100 -2.17 -24.65 1.42
N ALA A 101 -2.21 -24.05 2.62
CA ALA A 101 -2.66 -22.67 2.82
C ALA A 101 -1.68 -21.65 2.23
N MET A 102 -0.38 -21.98 2.16
CA MET A 102 0.66 -21.06 1.70
C MET A 102 0.47 -20.64 0.23
N ASP A 103 0.06 -21.56 -0.65
CA ASP A 103 -0.21 -21.23 -2.05
C ASP A 103 -1.41 -20.29 -2.19
N LEU A 104 -2.44 -20.48 -1.37
CA LEU A 104 -3.56 -19.54 -1.30
C LEU A 104 -3.12 -18.17 -0.77
N VAL A 105 -2.34 -18.14 0.31
CA VAL A 105 -1.81 -16.90 0.89
C VAL A 105 -1.02 -16.11 -0.15
N ARG A 106 -0.13 -16.78 -0.89
CA ARG A 106 0.65 -16.17 -1.98
C ARG A 106 -0.27 -15.63 -3.08
N THR A 107 -1.25 -16.41 -3.51
CA THR A 107 -2.21 -16.02 -4.54
C THR A 107 -3.01 -14.79 -4.12
N VAL A 108 -3.50 -14.75 -2.89
CA VAL A 108 -4.27 -13.62 -2.38
C VAL A 108 -3.41 -12.37 -2.24
N LEU A 109 -2.22 -12.50 -1.67
CA LEU A 109 -1.34 -11.34 -1.46
C LEU A 109 -0.87 -10.73 -2.78
N MET A 110 -0.43 -11.56 -3.73
CA MET A 110 0.13 -11.08 -5.00
C MET A 110 -0.93 -10.87 -6.08
N GLY A 111 -1.87 -11.81 -6.21
CA GLY A 111 -2.87 -11.78 -7.29
C GLY A 111 -4.09 -10.91 -6.99
N LYS A 112 -4.38 -10.62 -5.72
CA LYS A 112 -5.50 -9.74 -5.33
C LYS A 112 -4.99 -8.45 -4.70
N VAL A 113 -4.46 -8.53 -3.48
CA VAL A 113 -4.15 -7.33 -2.69
C VAL A 113 -3.10 -6.44 -3.36
N ASN A 114 -2.01 -7.02 -3.83
CA ASN A 114 -0.96 -6.27 -4.52
C ASN A 114 -1.49 -5.63 -5.82
N GLN A 115 -2.24 -6.38 -6.63
CA GLN A 115 -2.81 -5.87 -7.89
C GLN A 115 -3.80 -4.73 -7.64
N GLU A 116 -4.71 -4.85 -6.67
CA GLU A 116 -5.65 -3.78 -6.32
C GLU A 116 -4.93 -2.48 -5.90
N LEU A 117 -3.80 -2.59 -5.19
CA LEU A 117 -2.99 -1.42 -4.82
C LEU A 117 -2.28 -0.80 -6.02
N VAL A 118 -1.69 -1.62 -6.88
CA VAL A 118 -1.02 -1.18 -8.11
C VAL A 118 -2.01 -0.48 -9.03
N GLU A 119 -3.21 -1.04 -9.21
CA GLU A 119 -4.28 -0.44 -10.01
C GLU A 119 -4.70 0.91 -9.44
N ALA A 120 -5.01 1.00 -8.14
CA ALA A 120 -5.42 2.23 -7.49
C ALA A 120 -4.37 3.36 -7.61
N LEU A 121 -3.09 3.04 -7.48
CA LEU A 121 -2.01 4.02 -7.67
C LEU A 121 -1.86 4.43 -9.14
N ASN A 122 -2.05 3.49 -10.07
CA ASN A 122 -1.88 3.73 -11.49
C ASN A 122 -3.08 4.44 -12.14
N GLU A 123 -4.22 4.57 -11.46
CA GLU A 123 -5.31 5.48 -11.86
C GLU A 123 -4.84 6.94 -11.95
N HIS A 124 -3.84 7.32 -11.18
CA HIS A 124 -3.25 8.66 -11.16
C HIS A 124 -2.09 8.83 -12.14
N GLY A 125 -1.64 7.77 -12.80
CA GLY A 125 -0.49 7.73 -13.72
C GLY A 125 0.31 6.44 -13.53
N ASN A 126 1.19 6.10 -14.44
CA ASN A 126 2.00 4.87 -14.39
C ASN A 126 3.12 4.99 -13.33
N PHE A 127 2.78 4.95 -12.07
CA PHE A 127 3.69 5.21 -10.93
C PHE A 127 4.15 3.94 -10.21
N ALA A 128 3.37 2.86 -10.24
CA ALA A 128 3.57 1.71 -9.38
C ALA A 128 3.78 0.41 -10.16
N VAL A 129 4.64 -0.45 -9.62
CA VAL A 129 4.78 -1.85 -9.99
C VAL A 129 4.69 -2.70 -8.72
N GLY A 130 4.07 -3.89 -8.83
CA GLY A 130 4.02 -4.84 -7.74
C GLY A 130 5.26 -5.74 -7.74
N VAL A 131 5.79 -6.00 -6.55
CA VAL A 131 6.96 -6.87 -6.33
C VAL A 131 6.64 -7.83 -5.19
N SER A 132 6.99 -9.09 -5.36
CA SER A 132 6.97 -10.08 -4.30
C SER A 132 8.27 -10.07 -3.51
N GLY A 133 8.22 -10.35 -2.21
CA GLY A 133 9.43 -10.60 -1.42
C GLY A 133 10.30 -11.75 -1.96
N ALA A 134 9.69 -12.69 -2.71
CA ALA A 134 10.39 -13.78 -3.38
C ALA A 134 11.14 -13.38 -4.66
N ASP A 135 10.78 -12.23 -5.27
CA ASP A 135 11.42 -11.76 -6.49
C ASP A 135 12.87 -11.39 -6.21
N ALA A 136 13.79 -11.93 -6.99
CA ALA A 136 15.23 -11.69 -6.88
C ALA A 136 15.82 -11.91 -5.46
N GLY A 137 15.12 -12.65 -4.58
CA GLY A 137 15.56 -12.85 -3.20
C GLY A 137 15.52 -11.57 -2.36
N VAL A 138 14.59 -10.64 -2.63
CA VAL A 138 14.45 -9.36 -1.91
C VAL A 138 14.25 -9.59 -0.41
N ILE A 139 13.48 -10.63 -0.04
CA ILE A 139 13.29 -11.04 1.35
C ILE A 139 13.69 -12.52 1.48
N VAL A 140 14.62 -12.78 2.38
CA VAL A 140 14.97 -14.15 2.80
C VAL A 140 14.39 -14.37 4.18
N ALA A 141 13.64 -15.47 4.35
CA ALA A 141 12.97 -15.80 5.59
C ALA A 141 13.40 -17.19 6.07
N GLU A 142 13.34 -17.40 7.38
CA GLU A 142 13.46 -18.69 8.03
C GLU A 142 12.20 -19.02 8.83
N GLN A 143 11.93 -20.28 9.05
CA GLN A 143 10.78 -20.71 9.84
C GLN A 143 10.96 -20.29 11.30
N ALA A 144 10.03 -19.50 11.83
CA ALA A 144 10.08 -19.02 13.21
C ALA A 144 9.80 -20.14 14.21
N SER A 145 8.83 -21.01 13.94
CA SER A 145 8.45 -22.14 14.76
C SER A 145 7.75 -23.22 13.92
N PRO A 146 8.07 -24.53 14.13
CA PRO A 146 7.34 -25.62 13.47
C PRO A 146 5.84 -25.64 13.75
N GLU A 147 5.39 -25.03 14.84
CA GLU A 147 3.99 -24.99 15.26
C GLU A 147 3.16 -23.96 14.47
N LEU A 148 3.80 -23.12 13.69
CA LEU A 148 3.15 -22.12 12.84
C LEU A 148 3.01 -22.54 11.38
N GLY A 149 3.49 -23.73 11.04
CA GLY A 149 3.43 -24.26 9.68
C GLY A 149 4.68 -24.02 8.85
#